data_fd04b59bff637c5e7ec76f87c6f54a65
#
_entry.id   fd04b59bff637c5e7ec76f87c6f54a65
#
_cell.length_a   1.000
_cell.length_b   1.000
_cell.length_c   1.000
_cell.angle_alpha   90.00
_cell.angle_beta   90.00
_cell.angle_gamma   90.00
#
_symmetry.space_group_name_H-M   'P 1'
#
loop_
_entity.id
_entity.type
_entity.pdbx_description
1 polymer ?
#
loop_
_entity_poly.entity_id
_entity_poly.type
_entity_poly.pdbx_seq_one_letter_code
_entity_poly.pdbx_strand_id
1 'polypeptide(L)'
;MKKLGRNDACWCGSQKKYKHCHEAFDEKLEEAARAGHFIPSHDMIKTPEQLEGIRESCKINIAVLDYVAEHIHAGVTTEEIDKWVYDETTKRGGIPAPLGYQGFPKSVCTSIDDQVCHGIPSEDVV
;
A
#
# COMPACT_ATOMS: atom_id res chain seq x y z
N MET A 1 -13.57 -2.81 19.10
CA MET A 1 -13.60 -4.10 18.34
C MET A 1 -14.86 -4.88 18.68
N LYS A 2 -15.46 -5.63 17.71
CA LYS A 2 -16.59 -6.54 18.01
C LYS A 2 -16.04 -7.70 18.84
N LYS A 3 -16.58 -7.91 20.03
CA LYS A 3 -16.12 -8.99 20.92
C LYS A 3 -16.59 -10.34 20.36
N LEU A 4 -15.65 -11.18 19.95
CA LEU A 4 -15.91 -12.53 19.47
C LEU A 4 -16.12 -13.48 20.65
N GLY A 5 -17.05 -14.43 20.49
CA GLY A 5 -17.20 -15.55 21.43
C GLY A 5 -16.06 -16.57 21.23
N ARG A 6 -15.64 -17.24 22.30
CA ARG A 6 -14.52 -18.21 22.26
C ARG A 6 -14.70 -19.33 21.24
N ASN A 7 -15.94 -19.68 20.91
CA ASN A 7 -16.26 -20.76 19.96
C ASN A 7 -16.58 -20.25 18.54
N ASP A 8 -16.60 -18.94 18.33
CA ASP A 8 -16.86 -18.34 17.02
C ASP A 8 -15.70 -18.61 16.06
N ALA A 9 -15.94 -18.49 14.75
CA ALA A 9 -14.88 -18.50 13.75
C ALA A 9 -13.94 -17.32 13.99
N CYS A 10 -12.64 -17.58 13.91
CA CYS A 10 -11.62 -16.55 14.12
C CYS A 10 -11.70 -15.47 13.03
N TRP A 11 -11.50 -14.22 13.41
CA TRP A 11 -11.49 -13.05 12.52
C TRP A 11 -10.45 -13.12 11.39
N CYS A 12 -9.41 -13.92 11.55
CA CYS A 12 -8.34 -14.06 10.55
C CYS A 12 -8.71 -14.93 9.33
N GLY A 13 -9.93 -15.46 9.25
CA GLY A 13 -10.40 -16.29 8.13
C GLY A 13 -9.87 -17.73 8.14
N SER A 14 -9.10 -18.15 9.14
CA SER A 14 -8.51 -19.52 9.23
C SER A 14 -9.54 -20.63 9.46
N GLN A 15 -10.81 -20.32 9.63
CA GLN A 15 -11.90 -21.24 10.00
C GLN A 15 -11.72 -21.94 11.35
N LYS A 16 -10.65 -21.70 12.08
CA LYS A 16 -10.43 -22.21 13.44
C LYS A 16 -11.31 -21.45 14.43
N LYS A 17 -11.67 -22.11 15.54
CA LYS A 17 -12.34 -21.43 16.65
C LYS A 17 -11.41 -20.36 17.23
N TYR A 18 -11.96 -19.20 17.60
CA TYR A 18 -11.21 -18.06 18.12
C TYR A 18 -10.27 -18.44 19.28
N LYS A 19 -10.77 -19.25 20.25
CA LYS A 19 -9.98 -19.73 21.40
C LYS A 19 -8.73 -20.57 21.02
N HIS A 20 -8.71 -21.16 19.85
CA HIS A 20 -7.60 -21.96 19.35
C HIS A 20 -6.77 -21.25 18.28
N CYS A 21 -7.01 -19.96 18.11
CA CYS A 21 -6.35 -19.16 17.08
C CYS A 21 -5.81 -17.84 17.65
N HIS A 22 -6.62 -16.82 17.78
CA HIS A 22 -6.15 -15.48 18.14
C HIS A 22 -6.61 -14.95 19.50
N GLU A 23 -7.33 -15.75 20.33
CA GLU A 23 -7.78 -15.29 21.65
C GLU A 23 -6.60 -14.78 22.51
N ALA A 24 -5.54 -15.58 22.64
CA ALA A 24 -4.38 -15.20 23.44
C ALA A 24 -3.58 -14.01 22.85
N PHE A 25 -3.65 -13.82 21.53
CA PHE A 25 -3.05 -12.66 20.87
C PHE A 25 -3.87 -11.38 21.19
N ASP A 26 -5.19 -11.46 21.06
CA ASP A 26 -6.08 -10.34 21.31
C ASP A 26 -6.09 -9.95 22.81
N GLU A 27 -5.96 -10.91 23.73
CA GLU A 27 -5.77 -10.64 25.16
C GLU A 27 -4.54 -9.80 25.44
N LYS A 28 -3.41 -10.09 24.79
CA LYS A 28 -2.19 -9.27 24.89
C LYS A 28 -2.38 -7.87 24.31
N LEU A 29 -3.12 -7.75 23.21
CA LEU A 29 -3.47 -6.43 22.65
C LEU A 29 -4.35 -5.63 23.61
N GLU A 30 -5.34 -6.27 24.26
CA GLU A 30 -6.17 -5.61 25.26
C GLU A 30 -5.37 -5.16 26.50
N GLU A 31 -4.38 -5.94 26.92
CA GLU A 31 -3.46 -5.54 27.99
C GLU A 31 -2.64 -4.32 27.59
N ALA A 32 -2.09 -4.31 26.38
CA ALA A 32 -1.36 -3.17 25.85
C ALA A 32 -2.25 -1.92 25.72
N ALA A 33 -3.50 -2.08 25.29
CA ALA A 33 -4.48 -0.98 25.25
C ALA A 33 -4.74 -0.39 26.65
N ARG A 34 -4.90 -1.26 27.66
CA ARG A 34 -5.06 -0.81 29.07
C ARG A 34 -3.83 -0.07 29.60
N ALA A 35 -2.65 -0.41 29.10
CA ALA A 35 -1.41 0.29 29.39
C ALA A 35 -1.23 1.62 28.62
N GLY A 36 -2.22 2.01 27.79
CA GLY A 36 -2.23 3.27 27.04
C GLY A 36 -1.60 3.19 25.64
N HIS A 37 -1.27 2.01 25.15
CA HIS A 37 -0.74 1.84 23.79
C HIS A 37 -1.86 1.89 22.75
N PHE A 38 -1.56 2.46 21.58
CA PHE A 38 -2.45 2.39 20.41
C PHE A 38 -2.48 0.96 19.87
N ILE A 39 -3.68 0.42 19.70
CA ILE A 39 -3.89 -0.93 19.16
C ILE A 39 -4.55 -0.84 17.78
N PRO A 40 -3.96 -1.44 16.75
CA PRO A 40 -4.57 -1.48 15.43
C PRO A 40 -5.85 -2.33 15.44
N SER A 41 -6.81 -1.97 14.61
CA SER A 41 -8.01 -2.79 14.37
C SER A 41 -7.64 -4.08 13.58
N HIS A 42 -8.46 -5.12 13.70
CA HIS A 42 -8.20 -6.42 13.06
C HIS A 42 -8.05 -6.34 11.53
N ASP A 43 -8.75 -5.42 10.87
CA ASP A 43 -8.65 -5.18 9.42
C ASP A 43 -7.28 -4.61 8.99
N MET A 44 -6.52 -4.02 9.93
CA MET A 44 -5.14 -3.60 9.68
C MET A 44 -4.15 -4.76 9.75
N ILE A 45 -4.51 -5.87 10.40
CA ILE A 45 -3.67 -7.06 10.54
C ILE A 45 -3.89 -7.96 9.32
N LYS A 46 -2.85 -8.12 8.51
CA LYS A 46 -2.94 -8.81 7.22
C LYS A 46 -2.77 -10.33 7.36
N THR A 47 -3.55 -11.08 6.58
CA THR A 47 -3.37 -12.53 6.46
C THR A 47 -2.10 -12.88 5.65
N PRO A 48 -1.59 -14.12 5.73
CA PRO A 48 -0.45 -14.54 4.89
C PRO A 48 -0.68 -14.29 3.40
N GLU A 49 -1.88 -14.54 2.88
CA GLU A 49 -2.25 -14.32 1.48
C GLU A 49 -2.22 -12.82 1.12
N GLN A 50 -2.74 -11.97 2.02
CA GLN A 50 -2.68 -10.52 1.83
C GLN A 50 -1.24 -10.00 1.88
N LEU A 51 -0.39 -10.55 2.75
CA LEU A 51 1.03 -10.21 2.82
C LEU A 51 1.75 -10.60 1.53
N GLU A 52 1.42 -11.76 0.93
CA GLU A 52 2.00 -12.15 -0.35
C GLU A 52 1.55 -11.20 -1.48
N GLY A 53 0.28 -10.83 -1.53
CA GLY A 53 -0.21 -9.82 -2.47
C GLY A 53 0.52 -8.47 -2.33
N ILE A 54 0.77 -8.04 -1.09
CA ILE A 54 1.56 -6.83 -0.84
C ILE A 54 3.00 -6.99 -1.34
N ARG A 55 3.65 -8.15 -1.12
CA ARG A 55 5.00 -8.41 -1.62
C ARG A 55 5.07 -8.35 -3.15
N GLU A 56 4.10 -8.95 -3.85
CA GLU A 56 4.04 -8.87 -5.31
C GLU A 56 3.86 -7.42 -5.80
N SER A 57 2.99 -6.64 -5.15
CA SER A 57 2.84 -5.21 -5.45
C SER A 57 4.14 -4.43 -5.22
N CYS A 58 4.87 -4.75 -4.14
CA CYS A 58 6.17 -4.14 -3.86
C CYS A 58 7.21 -4.46 -4.94
N LYS A 59 7.25 -5.70 -5.45
CA LYS A 59 8.16 -6.09 -6.55
C LYS A 59 7.88 -5.28 -7.81
N ILE A 60 6.61 -5.10 -8.16
CA ILE A 60 6.21 -4.26 -9.30
C ILE A 60 6.67 -2.82 -9.08
N ASN A 61 6.38 -2.26 -7.90
CA ASN A 61 6.75 -0.88 -7.58
C ASN A 61 8.27 -0.64 -7.64
N ILE A 62 9.07 -1.57 -7.10
CA ILE A 62 10.54 -1.49 -7.18
C ILE A 62 10.99 -1.49 -8.64
N ALA A 63 10.49 -2.42 -9.46
CA ALA A 63 10.87 -2.51 -10.88
C ALA A 63 10.47 -1.26 -11.68
N VAL A 64 9.37 -0.60 -11.33
CA VAL A 64 8.96 0.68 -11.94
C VAL A 64 9.90 1.81 -11.53
N LEU A 65 10.26 1.88 -10.24
CA LEU A 65 11.22 2.88 -9.75
C LEU A 65 12.62 2.70 -10.38
N ASP A 66 13.10 1.45 -10.48
CA ASP A 66 14.37 1.14 -11.13
C ASP A 66 14.34 1.58 -12.60
N TYR A 67 13.25 1.30 -13.32
CA TYR A 67 13.07 1.73 -14.70
C TYR A 67 13.15 3.26 -14.83
N VAL A 68 12.43 4.00 -13.98
CA VAL A 68 12.49 5.47 -13.97
C VAL A 68 13.91 5.96 -13.65
N ALA A 69 14.57 5.35 -12.66
CA ALA A 69 15.94 5.73 -12.30
C ALA A 69 16.96 5.52 -13.43
N GLU A 70 16.75 4.51 -14.29
CA GLU A 70 17.61 4.25 -15.45
C GLU A 70 17.35 5.21 -16.61
N HIS A 71 16.17 5.81 -16.70
CA HIS A 71 15.76 6.62 -17.85
C HIS A 71 15.70 8.12 -17.57
N ILE A 72 15.60 8.51 -16.30
CA ILE A 72 15.51 9.93 -15.92
C ILE A 72 16.81 10.67 -16.26
N HIS A 73 16.67 11.83 -16.90
CA HIS A 73 17.78 12.70 -17.28
C HIS A 73 17.30 14.15 -17.39
N ALA A 74 18.23 15.08 -17.37
CA ALA A 74 17.91 16.49 -17.60
C ALA A 74 17.22 16.68 -18.97
N GLY A 75 16.12 17.40 -18.96
CA GLY A 75 15.31 17.68 -20.15
C GLY A 75 14.11 16.74 -20.37
N VAL A 76 13.92 15.69 -19.55
CA VAL A 76 12.69 14.90 -19.58
C VAL A 76 11.55 15.70 -18.93
N THR A 77 10.35 15.56 -19.44
CA THR A 77 9.16 16.15 -18.81
C THR A 77 8.59 15.23 -17.72
N THR A 78 7.88 15.81 -16.76
CA THR A 78 7.19 14.99 -15.75
C THR A 78 6.02 14.21 -16.35
N GLU A 79 5.46 14.66 -17.48
CA GLU A 79 4.48 13.92 -18.28
C GLU A 79 5.07 12.63 -18.87
N GLU A 80 6.32 12.68 -19.36
CA GLU A 80 7.02 11.48 -19.85
C GLU A 80 7.27 10.50 -18.71
N ILE A 81 7.63 10.98 -17.51
CA ILE A 81 7.79 10.14 -16.31
C ILE A 81 6.47 9.47 -15.95
N ASP A 82 5.34 10.18 -15.98
CA ASP A 82 4.02 9.62 -15.75
C ASP A 82 3.70 8.49 -16.73
N LYS A 83 3.99 8.72 -18.01
CA LYS A 83 3.81 7.72 -19.06
C LYS A 83 4.64 6.46 -18.81
N TRP A 84 5.90 6.60 -18.43
CA TRP A 84 6.77 5.45 -18.07
C TRP A 84 6.21 4.65 -16.90
N VAL A 85 5.78 5.35 -15.84
CA VAL A 85 5.19 4.72 -14.67
C VAL A 85 3.91 3.97 -15.02
N TYR A 86 3.04 4.57 -15.83
CA TYR A 86 1.82 3.91 -16.31
C TYR A 86 2.13 2.66 -17.13
N ASP A 87 2.96 2.80 -18.15
CA ASP A 87 3.29 1.73 -19.08
C ASP A 87 3.98 0.54 -18.36
N GLU A 88 4.98 0.82 -17.51
CA GLU A 88 5.72 -0.22 -16.79
C GLU A 88 4.89 -0.89 -15.69
N THR A 89 4.00 -0.16 -15.03
CA THR A 89 3.09 -0.72 -14.03
C THR A 89 2.08 -1.66 -14.70
N THR A 90 1.43 -1.22 -15.77
CA THR A 90 0.40 -2.00 -16.47
C THR A 90 0.98 -3.20 -17.20
N LYS A 91 2.14 -3.08 -17.81
CA LYS A 91 2.89 -4.19 -18.42
C LYS A 91 3.18 -5.33 -17.43
N ARG A 92 3.38 -5.00 -16.14
CA ARG A 92 3.59 -5.97 -15.06
C ARG A 92 2.30 -6.45 -14.39
N GLY A 93 1.13 -6.07 -14.92
CA GLY A 93 -0.18 -6.46 -14.39
C GLY A 93 -0.63 -5.68 -13.15
N GLY A 94 0.06 -4.58 -12.82
CA GLY A 94 -0.34 -3.66 -11.75
C GLY A 94 -1.29 -2.57 -12.23
N ILE A 95 -1.83 -1.83 -11.28
CA ILE A 95 -2.62 -0.61 -11.52
C ILE A 95 -1.95 0.50 -10.71
N PRO A 96 -1.57 1.64 -11.31
CA PRO A 96 -1.00 2.76 -10.57
C PRO A 96 -1.97 3.25 -9.48
N ALA A 97 -1.56 3.21 -8.23
CA ALA A 97 -2.42 3.54 -7.10
C ALA A 97 -2.91 5.01 -7.08
N PRO A 98 -2.14 6.01 -7.54
CA PRO A 98 -2.61 7.38 -7.59
C PRO A 98 -3.70 7.62 -8.64
N LEU A 99 -3.68 6.87 -9.74
CA LEU A 99 -4.56 7.11 -10.89
C LEU A 99 -6.04 6.95 -10.51
N GLY A 100 -6.78 8.03 -10.60
CA GLY A 100 -8.21 8.09 -10.24
C GLY A 100 -8.49 8.19 -8.74
N TYR A 101 -7.48 8.07 -7.87
CA TYR A 101 -7.69 8.22 -6.42
C TYR A 101 -8.13 9.66 -6.09
N GLN A 102 -9.33 9.81 -5.55
CA GLN A 102 -9.95 11.11 -5.26
C GLN A 102 -9.92 12.09 -6.45
N GLY A 103 -9.96 11.58 -7.68
CA GLY A 103 -9.91 12.38 -8.90
C GLY A 103 -8.50 12.76 -9.36
N PHE A 104 -7.43 12.22 -8.76
CA PHE A 104 -6.07 12.46 -9.21
C PHE A 104 -5.87 11.93 -10.64
N PRO A 105 -5.40 12.77 -11.61
CA PRO A 105 -5.47 12.43 -13.03
C PRO A 105 -4.29 11.61 -13.57
N LYS A 106 -3.26 11.35 -12.76
CA LYS A 106 -1.97 10.80 -13.17
C LYS A 106 -1.59 9.53 -12.40
N SER A 107 -0.60 8.82 -12.90
CA SER A 107 -0.14 7.52 -12.36
C SER A 107 0.90 7.66 -11.25
N VAL A 108 1.52 8.82 -11.16
CA VAL A 108 2.58 9.15 -10.20
C VAL A 108 2.46 10.60 -9.76
N CYS A 109 3.02 10.92 -8.60
CA CYS A 109 3.24 12.31 -8.20
C CYS A 109 4.69 12.69 -8.51
N THR A 110 4.88 13.85 -9.11
CA THR A 110 6.22 14.44 -9.36
C THR A 110 6.26 15.81 -8.71
N SER A 111 7.29 16.06 -7.90
CA SER A 111 7.42 17.34 -7.19
C SER A 111 8.79 17.94 -7.52
N ILE A 112 8.79 19.00 -8.33
CA ILE A 112 9.99 19.70 -8.77
C ILE A 112 10.21 20.90 -7.84
N ASP A 113 11.44 21.14 -7.46
CA ASP A 113 11.94 22.30 -6.71
C ASP A 113 11.10 22.57 -5.44
N ASP A 114 10.26 23.59 -5.45
CA ASP A 114 9.45 24.06 -4.32
C ASP A 114 8.10 23.37 -4.17
N GLN A 115 7.75 22.43 -5.04
CA GLN A 115 6.56 21.59 -4.88
C GLN A 115 6.70 20.64 -3.69
N VAL A 116 5.94 20.88 -2.62
CA VAL A 116 6.10 20.15 -1.35
C VAL A 116 5.73 18.66 -1.48
N CYS A 117 4.58 18.35 -2.11
CA CYS A 117 4.13 16.99 -2.38
C CYS A 117 2.97 16.97 -3.38
N HIS A 118 2.65 15.79 -3.90
CA HIS A 118 1.53 15.54 -4.83
C HIS A 118 1.52 16.44 -6.08
N GLY A 119 2.70 16.82 -6.56
CA GLY A 119 2.82 17.50 -7.84
C GLY A 119 2.20 16.65 -8.96
N ILE A 120 1.40 17.30 -9.82
CA ILE A 120 0.73 16.64 -10.94
C ILE A 120 1.68 16.68 -12.14
N PRO A 121 2.05 15.53 -12.72
CA PRO A 121 2.83 15.47 -13.96
C PRO A 121 2.30 16.39 -15.05
N SER A 122 3.21 17.13 -15.71
CA SER A 122 2.92 18.14 -16.71
C SER A 122 4.08 18.20 -17.74
N GLU A 123 4.05 19.20 -18.61
CA GLU A 123 5.14 19.51 -19.55
C GLU A 123 6.36 20.18 -18.86
N ASP A 124 6.35 20.32 -17.53
CA ASP A 124 7.48 20.85 -16.79
C ASP A 124 8.69 19.91 -16.88
N VAL A 125 9.85 20.47 -17.12
CA VAL A 125 11.09 19.75 -17.38
C VAL A 125 11.88 19.55 -16.10
N VAL A 126 12.40 18.36 -15.90
CA VAL A 126 13.28 18.01 -14.78
C VAL A 126 14.71 18.54 -15.00
#